data_283ed21130d7f6d7f5d6a23951bd7460
#
_entry.id   283ed21130d7f6d7f5d6a23951bd7460
#
_cell.length_a   1.000
_cell.length_b   1.000
_cell.length_c   1.000
_cell.angle_alpha   90.00
_cell.angle_beta   90.00
_cell.angle_gamma   90.00
#
_symmetry.space_group_name_H-M   'P 1'
#
loop_
_entity.id
_entity.type
_entity.pdbx_description
1 polymer ?
#
loop_
_entity_poly.entity_id
_entity_poly.type
_entity_poly.pdbx_seq_one_letter_code
_entity_poly.pdbx_strand_id
1 'polypeptide(L)'
;LSPAHVFEPTYRALRERLLTATWPPGTRLESARLAALLMVSATPVRDSLNRLLGEGLVVLHPGLGFLVPRLLEQDVRDLLTCQHHLLCHALQGAISGGLDHSVAAPDNMADMQPATRRRALVADIALSCGNRAWVALAQQIDDRLAPVLHHEAEVLDEVAIELDSLEDTWLRARNGAAPLATLVPLLGSFAQRRIAAASALLVRLAG
;
A
#
# COMPACT_ATOMS: atom_id res chain seq x y z
N LEU A 1 -4.52 -31.01 -9.23
CA LEU A 1 -4.84 -29.76 -8.52
C LEU A 1 -5.66 -28.87 -9.45
N SER A 2 -6.84 -28.40 -9.01
CA SER A 2 -7.71 -27.53 -9.81
C SER A 2 -6.98 -26.20 -10.09
N PRO A 3 -7.11 -25.60 -11.30
CA PRO A 3 -6.44 -24.33 -11.67
C PRO A 3 -6.65 -23.19 -10.67
N ALA A 4 -7.82 -23.14 -10.02
CA ALA A 4 -8.13 -22.14 -9.00
C ALA A 4 -7.25 -22.25 -7.73
N HIS A 5 -6.80 -23.46 -7.37
CA HIS A 5 -5.94 -23.67 -6.20
C HIS A 5 -4.50 -23.19 -6.39
N VAL A 6 -4.05 -23.02 -7.64
CA VAL A 6 -2.68 -22.57 -7.95
C VAL A 6 -2.63 -21.07 -8.24
N PHE A 7 -3.71 -20.49 -8.76
CA PHE A 7 -3.80 -19.09 -9.15
C PHE A 7 -3.61 -18.15 -7.95
N GLU A 8 -4.43 -18.29 -6.91
CA GLU A 8 -4.42 -17.36 -5.77
C GLU A 8 -3.10 -17.34 -5.00
N PRO A 9 -2.44 -18.48 -4.68
CA PRO A 9 -1.09 -18.47 -4.11
C PRO A 9 -0.05 -17.81 -5.03
N THR A 10 -0.13 -18.07 -6.35
CA THR A 10 0.78 -17.46 -7.33
C THR A 10 0.62 -15.94 -7.37
N TYR A 11 -0.62 -15.46 -7.44
CA TYR A 11 -0.93 -14.04 -7.41
C TYR A 11 -0.40 -13.37 -6.13
N ARG A 12 -0.67 -13.94 -4.95
CA ARG A 12 -0.19 -13.40 -3.67
C ARG A 12 1.34 -13.34 -3.61
N ALA A 13 2.02 -14.39 -4.07
CA ALA A 13 3.47 -14.44 -4.08
C ALA A 13 4.10 -13.40 -5.02
N LEU A 14 3.50 -13.15 -6.19
CA LEU A 14 3.95 -12.10 -7.11
C LEU A 14 3.65 -10.70 -6.57
N ARG A 15 2.44 -10.50 -6.03
CA ARG A 15 2.04 -9.23 -5.44
C ARG A 15 2.95 -8.84 -4.27
N GLU A 16 3.23 -9.75 -3.35
CA GLU A 16 4.12 -9.50 -2.22
C GLU A 16 5.51 -9.03 -2.68
N ARG A 17 6.11 -9.69 -3.67
CA ARG A 17 7.41 -9.30 -4.22
C ARG A 17 7.40 -7.92 -4.87
N LEU A 18 6.30 -7.53 -5.51
CA LEU A 18 6.13 -6.18 -6.06
C LEU A 18 6.03 -5.14 -4.94
N LEU A 19 5.22 -5.40 -3.91
CA LEU A 19 5.01 -4.49 -2.79
C LEU A 19 6.26 -4.29 -1.92
N THR A 20 7.12 -5.32 -1.85
CA THR A 20 8.40 -5.28 -1.11
C THR A 20 9.58 -4.83 -1.97
N ALA A 21 9.32 -4.27 -3.16
CA ALA A 21 10.36 -3.82 -4.08
C ALA A 21 11.44 -4.87 -4.42
N THR A 22 11.09 -6.17 -4.35
CA THR A 22 12.03 -7.27 -4.70
C THR A 22 12.57 -7.12 -6.12
N TRP A 23 11.82 -6.52 -7.01
CA TRP A 23 12.23 -6.22 -8.37
C TRP A 23 12.31 -4.71 -8.58
N PRO A 24 13.47 -4.18 -9.01
CA PRO A 24 13.62 -2.77 -9.33
C PRO A 24 12.64 -2.29 -10.41
N PRO A 25 12.28 -1.00 -10.44
CA PRO A 25 11.45 -0.41 -11.49
C PRO A 25 11.99 -0.67 -12.90
N GLY A 26 11.11 -1.09 -13.80
CA GLY A 26 11.47 -1.44 -15.19
C GLY A 26 11.95 -2.88 -15.37
N THR A 27 12.05 -3.69 -14.30
CA THR A 27 12.37 -5.11 -14.41
C THR A 27 11.32 -5.83 -15.25
N ARG A 28 11.80 -6.65 -16.21
CA ARG A 28 10.93 -7.49 -17.05
C ARG A 28 10.46 -8.72 -16.28
N LEU A 29 9.15 -8.92 -16.25
CA LEU A 29 8.47 -10.02 -15.57
C LEU A 29 8.13 -11.13 -16.58
N GLU A 30 9.11 -11.98 -16.85
CA GLU A 30 8.97 -13.09 -17.80
C GLU A 30 8.20 -14.25 -17.21
N SER A 31 7.03 -14.58 -17.77
CA SER A 31 6.15 -15.62 -17.23
C SER A 31 6.83 -16.99 -17.09
N ALA A 32 7.72 -17.36 -18.02
CA ALA A 32 8.46 -18.63 -17.94
C ALA A 32 9.46 -18.64 -16.77
N ARG A 33 10.19 -17.53 -16.57
CA ARG A 33 11.16 -17.40 -15.46
C ARG A 33 10.46 -17.38 -14.11
N LEU A 34 9.34 -16.65 -14.01
CA LEU A 34 8.53 -16.59 -12.79
C LEU A 34 7.87 -17.93 -12.47
N ALA A 35 7.43 -18.66 -13.49
CA ALA A 35 6.88 -20.00 -13.35
C ALA A 35 7.91 -20.98 -12.75
N ALA A 36 9.15 -20.94 -13.25
CA ALA A 36 10.25 -21.71 -12.68
C ALA A 36 10.56 -21.31 -11.23
N LEU A 37 10.59 -20.00 -10.94
CA LEU A 37 10.84 -19.48 -9.58
C LEU A 37 9.77 -19.95 -8.57
N LEU A 38 8.49 -19.97 -8.99
CA LEU A 38 7.36 -20.33 -8.13
C LEU A 38 6.99 -21.83 -8.20
N MET A 39 7.69 -22.62 -9.01
CA MET A 39 7.43 -24.04 -9.24
C MET A 39 5.99 -24.31 -9.70
N VAL A 40 5.47 -23.48 -10.61
CA VAL A 40 4.14 -23.59 -11.21
C VAL A 40 4.22 -23.56 -12.73
N SER A 41 3.11 -23.78 -13.44
CA SER A 41 3.06 -23.58 -14.90
C SER A 41 2.98 -22.10 -15.27
N ALA A 42 3.26 -21.75 -16.53
CA ALA A 42 3.22 -20.38 -17.02
C ALA A 42 1.82 -19.75 -17.03
N THR A 43 0.77 -20.56 -17.10
CA THR A 43 -0.63 -20.07 -17.17
C THR A 43 -1.03 -19.28 -15.93
N PRO A 44 -0.99 -19.83 -14.68
CA PRO A 44 -1.36 -19.07 -13.48
C PRO A 44 -0.47 -17.85 -13.26
N VAL A 45 0.78 -17.85 -13.71
CA VAL A 45 1.66 -16.67 -13.67
C VAL A 45 1.13 -15.58 -14.60
N ARG A 46 0.79 -15.93 -15.86
CA ARG A 46 0.27 -14.95 -16.82
C ARG A 46 -1.07 -14.36 -16.37
N ASP A 47 -1.96 -15.20 -15.84
CA ASP A 47 -3.24 -14.75 -15.32
C ASP A 47 -3.06 -13.82 -14.12
N SER A 48 -2.11 -14.14 -13.22
CA SER A 48 -1.74 -13.28 -12.10
C SER A 48 -1.15 -11.93 -12.56
N LEU A 49 -0.27 -11.94 -13.57
CA LEU A 49 0.29 -10.70 -14.14
C LEU A 49 -0.78 -9.83 -14.80
N ASN A 50 -1.77 -10.42 -15.47
CA ASN A 50 -2.91 -9.69 -16.03
C ASN A 50 -3.78 -9.06 -14.94
N ARG A 51 -4.01 -9.75 -13.82
CA ARG A 51 -4.71 -9.19 -12.67
C ARG A 51 -3.91 -8.02 -12.06
N LEU A 52 -2.61 -8.20 -11.84
CA LEU A 52 -1.71 -7.15 -11.33
C LEU A 52 -1.60 -5.94 -12.28
N LEU A 53 -1.72 -6.16 -13.60
CA LEU A 53 -1.84 -5.10 -14.60
C LEU A 53 -3.13 -4.28 -14.39
N GLY A 54 -4.27 -4.93 -14.15
CA GLY A 54 -5.53 -4.28 -13.83
C GLY A 54 -5.48 -3.49 -12.51
N GLU A 55 -4.64 -3.92 -11.56
CA GLU A 55 -4.40 -3.25 -10.27
C GLU A 55 -3.36 -2.11 -10.36
N GLY A 56 -2.68 -1.95 -11.51
CA GLY A 56 -1.65 -0.94 -11.72
C GLY A 56 -0.31 -1.25 -11.07
N LEU A 57 -0.10 -2.49 -10.59
CA LEU A 57 1.16 -2.97 -10.01
C LEU A 57 2.14 -3.50 -11.05
N VAL A 58 1.69 -3.68 -12.28
CA VAL A 58 2.45 -4.11 -13.43
C VAL A 58 2.01 -3.26 -14.62
N VAL A 59 2.91 -3.01 -15.56
CA VAL A 59 2.59 -2.36 -16.85
C VAL A 59 2.91 -3.31 -18.00
N LEU A 60 2.13 -3.20 -19.07
CA LEU A 60 2.38 -3.96 -20.31
C LEU A 60 3.02 -3.04 -21.34
N HIS A 61 4.24 -3.38 -21.77
CA HIS A 61 4.97 -2.63 -22.79
C HIS A 61 4.97 -3.41 -24.12
N PRO A 62 4.60 -2.78 -25.24
CA PRO A 62 4.71 -3.40 -26.56
C PRO A 62 6.13 -3.92 -26.83
N GLY A 63 6.26 -5.18 -27.18
CA GLY A 63 7.54 -5.84 -27.49
C GLY A 63 8.36 -6.30 -26.28
N LEU A 64 8.15 -5.76 -25.07
CA LEU A 64 8.87 -6.17 -23.87
C LEU A 64 8.02 -7.05 -22.94
N GLY A 65 6.69 -6.99 -23.06
CA GLY A 65 5.79 -7.72 -22.17
C GLY A 65 5.56 -6.99 -20.84
N PHE A 66 5.36 -7.76 -19.76
CA PHE A 66 5.08 -7.23 -18.44
C PHE A 66 6.35 -6.64 -17.78
N LEU A 67 6.22 -5.44 -17.22
CA LEU A 67 7.30 -4.74 -16.51
C LEU A 67 6.84 -4.25 -15.15
N VAL A 68 7.76 -4.12 -14.20
CA VAL A 68 7.57 -3.35 -12.98
C VAL A 68 7.43 -1.87 -13.35
N PRO A 69 6.39 -1.15 -12.87
CA PRO A 69 6.18 0.26 -13.18
C PRO A 69 7.37 1.13 -12.77
N ARG A 70 7.63 2.17 -13.54
CA ARG A 70 8.53 3.28 -13.17
C ARG A 70 7.65 4.46 -12.77
N LEU A 71 7.64 4.79 -11.50
CA LEU A 71 6.96 5.98 -11.01
C LEU A 71 7.86 7.20 -11.17
N LEU A 72 7.29 8.30 -11.64
CA LEU A 72 7.92 9.61 -11.62
C LEU A 72 7.72 10.26 -10.24
N GLU A 73 8.53 11.24 -9.92
CA GLU A 73 8.39 11.99 -8.67
C GLU A 73 6.99 12.61 -8.53
N GLN A 74 6.45 13.13 -9.62
CA GLN A 74 5.09 13.69 -9.65
C GLN A 74 4.04 12.63 -9.36
N ASP A 75 4.17 11.41 -9.90
CA ASP A 75 3.24 10.31 -9.62
C ASP A 75 3.20 9.98 -8.12
N VAL A 76 4.37 9.96 -7.46
CA VAL A 76 4.47 9.69 -6.02
C VAL A 76 3.81 10.81 -5.21
N ARG A 77 4.06 12.08 -5.56
CA ARG A 77 3.44 13.24 -4.91
C ARG A 77 1.93 13.23 -5.06
N ASP A 78 1.43 12.94 -6.24
CA ASP A 78 0.00 12.89 -6.53
C ASP A 78 -0.68 11.74 -5.78
N LEU A 79 -0.07 10.56 -5.74
CA LEU A 79 -0.59 9.40 -4.99
C LEU A 79 -0.65 9.67 -3.49
N LEU A 80 0.40 10.27 -2.91
CA LEU A 80 0.45 10.63 -1.48
C LEU A 80 -0.60 11.68 -1.14
N THR A 81 -0.78 12.69 -2.00
CA THR A 81 -1.81 13.72 -1.85
C THR A 81 -3.20 13.11 -1.91
N CYS A 82 -3.44 12.24 -2.88
CA CYS A 82 -4.72 11.55 -3.04
C CYS A 82 -5.01 10.65 -1.83
N GLN A 83 -4.04 9.87 -1.34
CA GLN A 83 -4.17 9.03 -0.14
C GLN A 83 -4.55 9.88 1.08
N HIS A 84 -3.85 11.00 1.31
CA HIS A 84 -4.14 11.91 2.42
C HIS A 84 -5.59 12.42 2.37
N HIS A 85 -6.03 12.95 1.23
CA HIS A 85 -7.41 13.44 1.08
C HIS A 85 -8.44 12.34 1.30
N LEU A 86 -8.16 11.14 0.81
CA LEU A 86 -9.02 9.98 0.94
C LEU A 86 -9.21 9.57 2.41
N LEU A 87 -8.12 9.54 3.18
CA LEU A 87 -8.16 9.24 4.62
C LEU A 87 -8.87 10.34 5.41
N CYS A 88 -8.66 11.62 5.07
CA CYS A 88 -9.39 12.73 5.69
C CYS A 88 -10.89 12.64 5.42
N HIS A 89 -11.31 12.28 4.20
CA HIS A 89 -12.72 12.06 3.88
C HIS A 89 -13.32 10.85 4.62
N ALA A 90 -12.54 9.76 4.76
CA ALA A 90 -12.99 8.62 5.55
C ALA A 90 -13.24 9.02 7.01
N LEU A 91 -12.34 9.79 7.62
CA LEU A 91 -12.53 10.32 8.98
C LEU A 91 -13.74 11.24 9.09
N GLN A 92 -13.97 12.13 8.11
CA GLN A 92 -15.15 12.99 8.08
C GLN A 92 -16.43 12.17 8.00
N GLY A 93 -16.45 11.12 7.18
CA GLY A 93 -17.57 10.17 7.10
C GLY A 93 -17.84 9.48 8.44
N ALA A 94 -16.79 9.01 9.12
CA ALA A 94 -16.88 8.39 10.43
C ALA A 94 -17.36 9.37 11.53
N ILE A 95 -16.93 10.64 11.47
CA ILE A 95 -17.40 11.70 12.39
C ILE A 95 -18.90 11.97 12.21
N SER A 96 -19.38 11.98 10.99
CA SER A 96 -20.77 12.34 10.66
C SER A 96 -21.74 11.16 10.78
N GLY A 97 -21.31 9.96 10.42
CA GLY A 97 -22.12 8.75 10.34
C GLY A 97 -21.91 7.73 11.46
N GLY A 98 -20.91 7.96 12.31
CA GLY A 98 -20.44 6.99 13.29
C GLY A 98 -19.34 6.07 12.74
N LEU A 99 -18.49 5.58 13.63
CA LEU A 99 -17.45 4.63 13.30
C LEU A 99 -18.03 3.24 13.00
N ASP A 100 -17.56 2.62 11.94
CA ASP A 100 -17.83 1.21 11.69
C ASP A 100 -16.91 0.35 12.57
N HIS A 101 -17.44 -0.19 13.65
CA HIS A 101 -16.73 -1.09 14.57
C HIS A 101 -16.81 -2.56 14.16
N SER A 102 -17.40 -2.89 13.01
CA SER A 102 -17.57 -4.28 12.55
C SER A 102 -16.25 -4.97 12.19
N VAL A 103 -15.20 -4.17 11.96
CA VAL A 103 -13.86 -4.66 11.67
C VAL A 103 -12.97 -4.48 12.89
N ALA A 104 -12.42 -5.58 13.39
CA ALA A 104 -11.44 -5.52 14.48
C ALA A 104 -10.15 -4.85 13.99
N ALA A 105 -9.55 -3.99 14.82
CA ALA A 105 -8.19 -3.53 14.56
C ALA A 105 -7.26 -4.74 14.45
N PRO A 106 -6.25 -4.71 13.58
CA PRO A 106 -5.27 -5.78 13.53
C PRO A 106 -4.60 -5.95 14.90
N ASP A 107 -4.59 -7.18 15.42
CA ASP A 107 -3.85 -7.50 16.63
C ASP A 107 -2.34 -7.38 16.36
N ASN A 108 -1.59 -6.84 17.33
CA ASN A 108 -0.12 -6.77 17.33
C ASN A 108 0.52 -5.93 16.20
N MET A 109 -0.06 -4.78 15.85
CA MET A 109 0.57 -3.87 14.87
C MET A 109 2.00 -3.46 15.28
N ALA A 110 2.28 -3.29 16.57
CA ALA A 110 3.60 -2.90 17.08
C ALA A 110 4.73 -3.87 16.70
N ASP A 111 4.42 -5.16 16.53
CA ASP A 111 5.40 -6.19 16.15
C ASP A 111 5.63 -6.29 14.64
N MET A 112 4.88 -5.52 13.84
CA MET A 112 4.99 -5.53 12.39
C MET A 112 6.14 -4.65 11.90
N GLN A 113 6.72 -5.02 10.76
CA GLN A 113 7.65 -4.15 10.04
C GLN A 113 6.95 -2.81 9.68
N PRO A 114 7.65 -1.67 9.74
CA PRO A 114 7.04 -0.34 9.54
C PRO A 114 6.17 -0.23 8.28
N ALA A 115 6.63 -0.77 7.16
CA ALA A 115 5.86 -0.76 5.91
C ALA A 115 4.53 -1.53 6.02
N THR A 116 4.53 -2.70 6.65
CA THR A 116 3.32 -3.51 6.86
C THR A 116 2.37 -2.82 7.84
N ARG A 117 2.92 -2.28 8.92
CA ARG A 117 2.19 -1.53 9.94
C ARG A 117 1.49 -0.29 9.36
N ARG A 118 2.21 0.50 8.56
CA ARG A 118 1.65 1.64 7.83
C ARG A 118 0.45 1.22 6.98
N ARG A 119 0.58 0.15 6.21
CA ARG A 119 -0.48 -0.37 5.35
C ARG A 119 -1.72 -0.81 6.13
N ALA A 120 -1.52 -1.49 7.26
CA ALA A 120 -2.60 -1.91 8.15
C ALA A 120 -3.35 -0.70 8.72
N LEU A 121 -2.62 0.32 9.16
CA LEU A 121 -3.20 1.56 9.70
C LEU A 121 -4.00 2.33 8.63
N VAL A 122 -3.47 2.49 7.42
CA VAL A 122 -4.17 3.12 6.29
C VAL A 122 -5.48 2.38 5.98
N ALA A 123 -5.43 1.06 5.94
CA ALA A 123 -6.61 0.24 5.67
C ALA A 123 -7.67 0.37 6.78
N ASP A 124 -7.24 0.35 8.04
CA ASP A 124 -8.16 0.46 9.18
C ASP A 124 -8.84 1.84 9.26
N ILE A 125 -8.08 2.93 9.02
CA ILE A 125 -8.65 4.27 8.93
C ILE A 125 -9.63 4.37 7.74
N ALA A 126 -9.29 3.83 6.58
CA ALA A 126 -10.18 3.84 5.42
C ALA A 126 -11.48 3.04 5.65
N LEU A 127 -11.40 1.94 6.40
CA LEU A 127 -12.56 1.13 6.79
C LEU A 127 -13.52 1.86 7.73
N SER A 128 -13.03 2.82 8.51
CA SER A 128 -13.78 3.50 9.57
C SER A 128 -15.08 4.18 9.12
N CYS A 129 -15.17 4.57 7.85
CA CYS A 129 -16.35 5.22 7.30
C CYS A 129 -17.41 4.25 6.75
N GLY A 130 -17.20 2.93 6.82
CA GLY A 130 -18.10 1.90 6.29
C GLY A 130 -18.28 1.90 4.76
N ASN A 131 -17.57 2.75 4.02
CA ASN A 131 -17.68 2.85 2.57
C ASN A 131 -16.66 1.95 1.86
N ARG A 132 -17.11 0.81 1.35
CA ARG A 132 -16.24 -0.17 0.67
C ARG A 132 -15.51 0.37 -0.56
N ALA A 133 -16.09 1.35 -1.27
CA ALA A 133 -15.42 1.96 -2.42
C ALA A 133 -14.21 2.79 -1.98
N TRP A 134 -14.31 3.53 -0.88
CA TRP A 134 -13.18 4.25 -0.29
C TRP A 134 -12.06 3.30 0.13
N VAL A 135 -12.41 2.19 0.76
CA VAL A 135 -11.43 1.15 1.15
C VAL A 135 -10.68 0.61 -0.06
N ALA A 136 -11.40 0.25 -1.12
CA ALA A 136 -10.79 -0.27 -2.34
C ALA A 136 -9.83 0.74 -2.99
N LEU A 137 -10.23 2.02 -3.05
CA LEU A 137 -9.38 3.09 -3.58
C LEU A 137 -8.15 3.34 -2.70
N ALA A 138 -8.31 3.37 -1.37
CA ALA A 138 -7.20 3.55 -0.44
C ALA A 138 -6.18 2.41 -0.57
N GLN A 139 -6.64 1.17 -0.66
CA GLN A 139 -5.78 0.00 -0.86
C GLN A 139 -5.05 0.04 -2.21
N GLN A 140 -5.74 0.43 -3.29
CA GLN A 140 -5.11 0.54 -4.62
C GLN A 140 -4.02 1.61 -4.65
N ILE A 141 -4.24 2.76 -4.03
CA ILE A 141 -3.24 3.82 -3.91
C ILE A 141 -2.06 3.35 -3.06
N ASP A 142 -2.35 2.73 -1.91
CA ASP A 142 -1.33 2.23 -1.00
C ASP A 142 -0.47 1.13 -1.63
N ASP A 143 -1.06 0.23 -2.41
CA ASP A 143 -0.33 -0.80 -3.15
C ASP A 143 0.66 -0.20 -4.16
N ARG A 144 0.26 0.86 -4.87
CA ARG A 144 1.13 1.56 -5.81
C ARG A 144 2.26 2.33 -5.12
N LEU A 145 2.01 2.84 -3.92
CA LEU A 145 3.02 3.52 -3.09
C LEU A 145 3.93 2.54 -2.35
N ALA A 146 3.48 1.31 -2.11
CA ALA A 146 4.19 0.35 -1.27
C ALA A 146 5.66 0.12 -1.67
N PRO A 147 6.02 -0.07 -2.96
CA PRO A 147 7.41 -0.25 -3.34
C PRO A 147 8.29 0.96 -2.99
N VAL A 148 7.76 2.19 -3.18
CA VAL A 148 8.47 3.44 -2.87
C VAL A 148 8.67 3.60 -1.37
N LEU A 149 7.64 3.27 -0.58
CA LEU A 149 7.64 3.43 0.87
C LEU A 149 8.18 2.22 1.63
N HIS A 150 8.60 1.15 0.92
CA HIS A 150 9.15 -0.04 1.57
C HIS A 150 10.42 0.26 2.35
N HIS A 151 11.24 1.15 1.81
CA HIS A 151 12.51 1.58 2.40
C HIS A 151 12.46 3.01 2.99
N GLU A 152 11.27 3.53 3.34
CA GLU A 152 11.14 4.90 3.83
C GLU A 152 11.95 5.19 5.09
N ALA A 153 12.13 4.21 5.97
CA ALA A 153 12.95 4.33 7.18
C ALA A 153 14.46 4.50 6.90
N GLU A 154 14.90 4.26 5.67
CA GLU A 154 16.29 4.51 5.25
C GLU A 154 16.50 5.94 4.71
N VAL A 155 15.39 6.67 4.48
CA VAL A 155 15.38 8.03 3.91
C VAL A 155 14.83 9.06 4.91
N LEU A 156 13.87 8.63 5.72
CA LEU A 156 13.19 9.49 6.71
C LEU A 156 13.56 9.05 8.12
N ASP A 157 13.96 10.01 8.94
CA ASP A 157 14.20 9.77 10.35
C ASP A 157 12.88 9.53 11.11
N GLU A 158 12.95 8.82 12.24
CA GLU A 158 11.86 8.66 13.20
C GLU A 158 10.54 8.08 12.65
N VAL A 159 10.58 7.31 11.54
CA VAL A 159 9.39 6.71 10.93
C VAL A 159 8.62 5.84 11.93
N ALA A 160 9.31 5.08 12.78
CA ALA A 160 8.68 4.23 13.78
C ALA A 160 7.93 5.07 14.83
N ILE A 161 8.54 6.16 15.32
CA ILE A 161 7.95 7.09 16.31
C ILE A 161 6.70 7.77 15.72
N GLU A 162 6.79 8.18 14.46
CA GLU A 162 5.66 8.78 13.74
C GLU A 162 4.49 7.80 13.62
N LEU A 163 4.77 6.54 13.29
CA LEU A 163 3.75 5.48 13.21
C LEU A 163 3.16 5.17 14.58
N ASP A 164 3.99 5.12 15.66
CA ASP A 164 3.52 4.94 17.04
C ASP A 164 2.53 6.05 17.43
N SER A 165 2.85 7.29 17.13
CA SER A 165 2.00 8.45 17.41
C SER A 165 0.66 8.41 16.65
N LEU A 166 0.70 8.06 15.36
CA LEU A 166 -0.50 7.91 14.55
C LEU A 166 -1.39 6.79 15.06
N GLU A 167 -0.80 5.65 15.37
CA GLU A 167 -1.52 4.47 15.85
C GLU A 167 -2.16 4.71 17.23
N ASP A 168 -1.40 5.24 18.20
CA ASP A 168 -1.96 5.57 19.53
C ASP A 168 -3.12 6.55 19.39
N THR A 169 -2.95 7.60 18.59
CA THR A 169 -4.02 8.59 18.36
C THR A 169 -5.24 7.95 17.69
N TRP A 170 -5.02 7.08 16.70
CA TRP A 170 -6.10 6.35 16.04
C TRP A 170 -6.85 5.43 16.99
N LEU A 171 -6.15 4.61 17.77
CA LEU A 171 -6.76 3.68 18.73
C LEU A 171 -7.55 4.42 19.82
N ARG A 172 -7.02 5.52 20.34
CA ARG A 172 -7.73 6.37 21.32
C ARG A 172 -8.99 6.99 20.70
N ALA A 173 -8.90 7.49 19.49
CA ALA A 173 -10.03 8.09 18.80
C ALA A 173 -11.11 7.04 18.47
N ARG A 174 -10.70 5.87 18.00
CA ARG A 174 -11.57 4.74 17.69
C ARG A 174 -12.32 4.23 18.93
N ASN A 175 -11.68 4.24 20.08
CA ASN A 175 -12.26 3.82 21.37
C ASN A 175 -13.03 4.96 22.08
N GLY A 176 -13.24 6.11 21.45
CA GLY A 176 -13.94 7.26 22.01
C GLY A 176 -13.16 8.03 23.08
N ALA A 177 -11.86 7.74 23.27
CA ALA A 177 -10.99 8.42 24.23
C ALA A 177 -10.36 9.71 23.69
N ALA A 178 -10.52 9.98 22.40
CA ALA A 178 -10.10 11.22 21.74
C ALA A 178 -11.01 11.55 20.55
N PRO A 179 -11.14 12.82 20.12
CA PRO A 179 -11.85 13.17 18.90
C PRO A 179 -11.14 12.63 17.64
N LEU A 180 -11.89 12.08 16.68
CA LEU A 180 -11.33 11.64 15.38
C LEU A 180 -10.60 12.76 14.62
N ALA A 181 -11.03 14.01 14.81
CA ALA A 181 -10.42 15.18 14.20
C ALA A 181 -8.94 15.38 14.59
N THR A 182 -8.47 14.81 15.70
CA THR A 182 -7.06 14.87 16.13
C THR A 182 -6.10 14.17 15.15
N LEU A 183 -6.61 13.24 14.33
CA LEU A 183 -5.81 12.55 13.32
C LEU A 183 -5.51 13.42 12.08
N VAL A 184 -6.36 14.37 11.75
CA VAL A 184 -6.24 15.15 10.51
C VAL A 184 -4.87 15.85 10.39
N PRO A 185 -4.38 16.60 11.41
CA PRO A 185 -3.06 17.21 11.33
C PRO A 185 -1.93 16.19 11.28
N LEU A 186 -2.03 15.04 11.96
CA LEU A 186 -1.03 13.99 11.93
C LEU A 186 -0.94 13.34 10.55
N LEU A 187 -2.07 13.02 9.92
CA LEU A 187 -2.11 12.52 8.54
C LEU A 187 -1.55 13.54 7.55
N GLY A 188 -1.81 14.82 7.77
CA GLY A 188 -1.26 15.91 6.97
C GLY A 188 0.27 15.97 7.08
N SER A 189 0.81 15.95 8.28
CA SER A 189 2.26 15.94 8.54
C SER A 189 2.92 14.68 7.94
N PHE A 190 2.30 13.52 8.14
CA PHE A 190 2.74 12.24 7.59
C PHE A 190 2.86 12.28 6.06
N ALA A 191 1.83 12.78 5.37
CA ALA A 191 1.85 12.91 3.92
C ALA A 191 2.88 13.93 3.43
N GLN A 192 2.96 15.11 4.06
CA GLN A 192 3.88 16.18 3.67
C GLN A 192 5.35 15.78 3.78
N ARG A 193 5.73 15.05 4.82
CA ARG A 193 7.10 14.54 4.96
C ARG A 193 7.49 13.64 3.79
N ARG A 194 6.61 12.74 3.37
CA ARG A 194 6.84 11.81 2.25
C ARG A 194 6.81 12.51 0.90
N ILE A 195 5.91 13.49 0.74
CA ILE A 195 5.86 14.35 -0.46
C ILE A 195 7.17 15.13 -0.59
N ALA A 196 7.70 15.70 0.49
CA ALA A 196 8.97 16.40 0.47
C ALA A 196 10.16 15.48 0.13
N ALA A 197 10.10 14.22 0.58
CA ALA A 197 11.14 13.22 0.35
C ALA A 197 10.96 12.40 -0.94
N ALA A 198 9.95 12.67 -1.78
CA ALA A 198 9.59 11.83 -2.93
C ALA A 198 10.78 11.51 -3.86
N SER A 199 11.62 12.50 -4.15
CA SER A 199 12.84 12.30 -4.96
C SER A 199 13.83 11.33 -4.31
N ALA A 200 14.12 11.51 -3.01
CA ALA A 200 15.04 10.65 -2.27
C ALA A 200 14.52 9.20 -2.14
N LEU A 201 13.22 9.04 -1.93
CA LEU A 201 12.56 7.73 -1.88
C LEU A 201 12.67 6.99 -3.21
N LEU A 202 12.50 7.69 -4.35
CA LEU A 202 12.66 7.11 -5.68
C LEU A 202 14.11 6.74 -5.99
N VAL A 203 15.07 7.56 -5.58
CA VAL A 203 16.50 7.24 -5.71
C VAL A 203 16.82 5.97 -4.93
N ARG A 204 16.30 5.84 -3.70
CA ARG A 204 16.51 4.64 -2.89
C ARG A 204 15.86 3.38 -3.48
N LEU A 205 14.70 3.51 -4.11
CA LEU A 205 14.02 2.41 -4.80
C LEU A 205 14.78 1.92 -6.04
N ALA A 206 15.52 2.81 -6.71
CA ALA A 206 16.25 2.49 -7.94
C ALA A 206 17.63 1.88 -7.72
N GLY A 207 18.20 2.04 -6.54
CA GLY A 207 19.56 1.66 -6.19
C GLY A 207 19.74 0.47 -5.37
#